data_6955e14656829de8fb556bca95d19c7c
#
_entry.id   6955e14656829de8fb556bca95d19c7c
#
_cell.length_a   1.000
_cell.length_b   1.000
_cell.length_c   1.000
_cell.angle_alpha   90.00
_cell.angle_beta   90.00
_cell.angle_gamma   90.00
#
_symmetry.space_group_name_H-M   'P 1'
#
loop_
_entity.id
_entity.type
_entity.pdbx_description
1 polymer ?
#
loop_
_entity_poly.entity_id
_entity_poly.type
_entity_poly.pdbx_seq_one_letter_code
_entity_poly.pdbx_strand_id
1 'polypeptide(L)'
;APAVAVFARTNLITTVNETAYKDLPDWFKNWENTGLISWTDKNKDGKIQYRNSEAVDGKPLFTDKRGANGERIISNPSAAENELYVYKDILVLANPEIAQLPNWVIGLVAAGGLAAALSTAAGLLLVISTSVSHDLVKKQLKPNISDKGELMIARISILVAIIVAGFFGIYPPGFVAAVVALA
;
A
#
# COMPACT_ATOMS: atom_id res chain seq x y z
N ALA A 1 10.53 -7.99 -10.67
CA ALA A 1 9.41 -7.20 -10.13
C ALA A 1 8.34 -6.85 -11.19
N PRO A 2 8.62 -6.30 -12.41
CA PRO A 2 7.56 -5.93 -13.36
C PRO A 2 6.67 -7.11 -13.78
N ALA A 3 7.24 -8.27 -14.04
CA ALA A 3 6.49 -9.46 -14.46
C ALA A 3 5.46 -9.90 -13.41
N VAL A 4 5.80 -9.83 -12.12
CA VAL A 4 4.87 -10.20 -11.02
C VAL A 4 3.71 -9.21 -10.96
N ALA A 5 3.97 -7.91 -11.13
CA ALA A 5 2.94 -6.88 -11.13
C ALA A 5 1.98 -7.03 -12.33
N VAL A 6 2.51 -7.31 -13.51
CA VAL A 6 1.69 -7.60 -14.72
C VAL A 6 0.84 -8.83 -14.49
N PHE A 7 1.42 -9.92 -13.98
CA PHE A 7 0.70 -11.16 -13.69
C PHE A 7 -0.43 -10.93 -12.67
N ALA A 8 -0.14 -10.26 -11.54
CA ALA A 8 -1.13 -9.97 -10.52
C ALA A 8 -2.28 -9.12 -11.05
N ARG A 9 -1.98 -8.10 -11.88
CA ARG A 9 -2.99 -7.27 -12.54
C ARG A 9 -3.84 -8.07 -13.52
N THR A 10 -3.22 -8.91 -14.35
CA THR A 10 -3.94 -9.76 -15.31
C THR A 10 -4.86 -10.71 -14.57
N ASN A 11 -4.36 -11.38 -13.52
CA ASN A 11 -5.13 -12.29 -12.70
C ASN A 11 -6.35 -11.61 -12.05
N LEU A 12 -6.17 -10.41 -11.49
CA LEU A 12 -7.28 -9.63 -10.95
C LEU A 12 -8.32 -9.32 -12.03
N ILE A 13 -7.88 -8.77 -13.17
CA ILE A 13 -8.79 -8.39 -14.25
C ILE A 13 -9.57 -9.59 -14.77
N THR A 14 -8.92 -10.72 -15.04
CA THR A 14 -9.59 -11.94 -15.53
C THR A 14 -10.59 -12.51 -14.53
N THR A 15 -10.38 -12.27 -13.23
CA THR A 15 -11.28 -12.75 -12.18
C THR A 15 -12.53 -11.88 -12.05
N VAL A 16 -12.40 -10.56 -12.22
CA VAL A 16 -13.51 -9.63 -11.88
C VAL A 16 -14.18 -9.00 -13.10
N ASN A 17 -13.50 -8.90 -14.26
CA ASN A 17 -14.05 -8.21 -15.43
C ASN A 17 -15.28 -8.95 -15.96
N GLU A 18 -16.32 -8.18 -16.33
CA GLU A 18 -17.64 -8.69 -16.80
C GLU A 18 -18.38 -9.58 -15.76
N THR A 19 -17.92 -9.61 -14.52
CA THR A 19 -18.56 -10.35 -13.43
C THR A 19 -19.59 -9.45 -12.73
N ALA A 20 -20.79 -9.98 -12.45
CA ALA A 20 -21.79 -9.23 -11.69
C ALA A 20 -21.32 -9.05 -10.24
N TYR A 21 -21.53 -7.86 -9.68
CA TYR A 21 -21.05 -7.53 -8.33
C TYR A 21 -21.49 -8.54 -7.24
N LYS A 22 -22.69 -9.08 -7.35
CA LYS A 22 -23.23 -10.10 -6.42
C LYS A 22 -22.44 -11.42 -6.45
N ASP A 23 -21.85 -11.75 -7.60
CA ASP A 23 -21.15 -13.02 -7.84
C ASP A 23 -19.64 -12.91 -7.60
N LEU A 24 -19.17 -11.73 -7.15
CA LEU A 24 -17.77 -11.51 -6.81
C LEU A 24 -17.35 -12.31 -5.57
N PRO A 25 -16.10 -12.78 -5.55
CA PRO A 25 -15.56 -13.50 -4.41
C PRO A 25 -15.46 -12.61 -3.17
N ASP A 26 -15.46 -13.23 -1.99
CA ASP A 26 -15.45 -12.52 -0.70
C ASP A 26 -14.25 -11.60 -0.52
N TRP A 27 -13.08 -11.95 -1.08
CA TRP A 27 -11.90 -11.11 -1.01
C TRP A 27 -12.15 -9.73 -1.64
N PHE A 28 -12.91 -9.63 -2.72
CA PHE A 28 -13.23 -8.34 -3.36
C PHE A 28 -14.01 -7.44 -2.40
N LYS A 29 -15.03 -7.98 -1.75
CA LYS A 29 -15.85 -7.25 -0.76
C LYS A 29 -15.04 -6.81 0.46
N ASN A 30 -14.14 -7.66 0.93
CA ASN A 30 -13.22 -7.33 2.02
C ASN A 30 -12.29 -6.17 1.65
N TRP A 31 -11.78 -6.16 0.43
CA TRP A 31 -10.89 -5.10 -0.07
C TRP A 31 -11.62 -3.80 -0.36
N GLU A 32 -12.87 -3.87 -0.80
CA GLU A 32 -13.74 -2.72 -0.90
C GLU A 32 -14.01 -2.10 0.48
N ASN A 33 -14.27 -2.91 1.49
CA ASN A 33 -14.50 -2.43 2.86
C ASN A 33 -13.27 -1.73 3.45
N THR A 34 -12.08 -2.17 3.11
CA THR A 34 -10.80 -1.54 3.52
C THR A 34 -10.41 -0.35 2.64
N GLY A 35 -11.13 -0.08 1.55
CA GLY A 35 -10.86 1.04 0.65
C GLY A 35 -9.73 0.80 -0.36
N LEU A 36 -9.29 -0.43 -0.52
CA LEU A 36 -8.22 -0.81 -1.45
C LEU A 36 -8.74 -1.07 -2.87
N ILE A 37 -10.02 -1.35 -2.99
CA ILE A 37 -10.77 -1.44 -4.25
C ILE A 37 -12.00 -0.57 -4.14
N SER A 38 -12.42 0.06 -5.23
CA SER A 38 -13.75 0.62 -5.37
C SER A 38 -14.29 0.38 -6.76
N TRP A 39 -15.57 0.17 -6.83
CA TRP A 39 -16.30 0.02 -8.08
C TRP A 39 -17.45 1.03 -8.15
N THR A 40 -17.71 1.54 -9.34
CA THR A 40 -18.84 2.42 -9.63
C THR A 40 -19.50 1.95 -10.90
N ASP A 41 -20.71 1.47 -10.80
CA ASP A 41 -21.52 1.05 -11.96
C ASP A 41 -21.93 2.28 -12.76
N LYS A 42 -21.14 2.63 -13.77
CA LYS A 42 -21.36 3.84 -14.59
C LYS A 42 -22.40 3.62 -15.67
N ASN A 43 -22.46 2.40 -16.21
CA ASN A 43 -23.38 2.03 -17.27
C ASN A 43 -24.70 1.40 -16.77
N LYS A 44 -24.78 1.12 -15.46
CA LYS A 44 -25.96 0.56 -14.75
C LYS A 44 -26.33 -0.86 -15.20
N ASP A 45 -25.32 -1.69 -15.52
CA ASP A 45 -25.54 -3.08 -15.90
C ASP A 45 -25.27 -4.08 -14.75
N GLY A 46 -24.77 -3.60 -13.60
CA GLY A 46 -24.47 -4.37 -12.42
C GLY A 46 -23.22 -5.25 -12.53
N LYS A 47 -22.39 -5.05 -13.56
CA LYS A 47 -21.16 -5.79 -13.80
C LYS A 47 -19.95 -4.88 -13.73
N ILE A 48 -18.79 -5.45 -13.44
CA ILE A 48 -17.55 -4.71 -13.39
C ILE A 48 -16.93 -4.60 -14.77
N GLN A 49 -16.75 -3.38 -15.29
CA GLN A 49 -15.94 -3.13 -16.48
C GLN A 49 -14.63 -2.46 -16.10
N TYR A 50 -13.54 -3.20 -16.34
CA TYR A 50 -12.20 -2.64 -16.24
C TYR A 50 -11.77 -2.06 -17.61
N ARG A 51 -11.32 -0.81 -17.59
CA ARG A 51 -10.74 -0.12 -18.74
C ARG A 51 -9.39 0.48 -18.35
N ASN A 52 -8.55 0.77 -19.35
CA ASN A 52 -7.22 1.35 -19.11
C ASN A 52 -7.27 2.88 -18.94
N SER A 53 -8.02 3.33 -17.96
CA SER A 53 -8.16 4.75 -17.58
C SER A 53 -8.38 4.86 -16.08
N GLU A 54 -8.35 6.06 -15.51
CA GLU A 54 -8.61 6.26 -14.09
C GLU A 54 -10.11 6.10 -13.78
N ALA A 55 -10.44 5.28 -12.78
CA ALA A 55 -11.82 5.07 -12.36
C ALA A 55 -12.34 6.17 -11.43
N VAL A 56 -11.43 6.85 -10.74
CA VAL A 56 -11.71 7.91 -9.76
C VAL A 56 -10.74 9.07 -9.94
N ASP A 57 -11.14 10.25 -9.53
CA ASP A 57 -10.28 11.42 -9.50
C ASP A 57 -9.44 11.39 -8.20
N GLY A 58 -8.19 10.94 -8.34
CA GLY A 58 -7.27 10.76 -7.22
C GLY A 58 -7.47 9.46 -6.45
N LYS A 59 -7.74 9.55 -5.14
CA LYS A 59 -8.09 8.39 -4.29
C LYS A 59 -9.59 8.32 -4.11
N PRO A 60 -10.19 7.11 -3.97
CA PRO A 60 -11.62 6.98 -3.76
C PRO A 60 -12.04 7.62 -2.44
N LEU A 61 -13.03 8.51 -2.52
CA LEU A 61 -13.66 9.16 -1.38
C LEU A 61 -14.99 8.43 -1.09
N PHE A 62 -14.95 7.48 -0.18
CA PHE A 62 -16.10 6.68 0.19
C PHE A 62 -17.13 7.49 0.98
N THR A 63 -18.39 7.23 0.70
CA THR A 63 -19.53 7.73 1.48
C THR A 63 -20.02 6.64 2.43
N ASP A 64 -20.91 7.01 3.36
CA ASP A 64 -21.56 6.05 4.26
C ASP A 64 -22.70 5.27 3.57
N LYS A 65 -22.98 5.55 2.30
CA LYS A 65 -24.06 4.94 1.54
C LYS A 65 -23.59 3.71 0.77
N ARG A 66 -24.52 2.80 0.52
CA ARG A 66 -24.31 1.66 -0.38
C ARG A 66 -25.22 1.79 -1.59
N GLY A 67 -24.76 1.30 -2.74
CA GLY A 67 -25.51 1.29 -3.98
C GLY A 67 -26.51 0.13 -4.07
N ALA A 68 -27.14 0.02 -5.23
CA ALA A 68 -28.21 -0.95 -5.49
C ALA A 68 -27.74 -2.42 -5.40
N ASN A 69 -26.48 -2.69 -5.70
CA ASN A 69 -25.89 -4.02 -5.64
C ASN A 69 -25.23 -4.30 -4.26
N GLY A 70 -25.21 -3.32 -3.34
CA GLY A 70 -24.54 -3.40 -2.04
C GLY A 70 -23.11 -2.85 -2.02
N GLU A 71 -22.60 -2.35 -3.14
CA GLU A 71 -21.30 -1.70 -3.29
C GLU A 71 -21.18 -0.43 -2.44
N ARG A 72 -19.97 -0.06 -2.07
CA ARG A 72 -19.69 1.22 -1.40
C ARG A 72 -19.69 2.36 -2.41
N ILE A 73 -20.52 3.37 -2.17
CA ILE A 73 -20.56 4.56 -3.05
C ILE A 73 -19.38 5.47 -2.77
N ILE A 74 -18.77 5.94 -3.85
CA ILE A 74 -17.74 6.99 -3.82
C ILE A 74 -18.30 8.32 -4.33
N SER A 75 -17.76 9.44 -3.86
CA SER A 75 -18.21 10.78 -4.21
C SER A 75 -17.44 11.41 -5.38
N ASN A 76 -16.34 10.79 -5.81
CA ASN A 76 -15.44 11.31 -6.84
C ASN A 76 -15.16 10.32 -7.97
N PRO A 77 -16.16 9.70 -8.60
CA PRO A 77 -15.93 8.88 -9.79
C PRO A 77 -15.41 9.76 -10.92
N SER A 78 -14.43 9.28 -11.68
CA SER A 78 -13.94 9.98 -12.85
C SER A 78 -14.96 9.98 -14.00
N ALA A 79 -14.81 10.87 -14.98
CA ALA A 79 -15.60 10.87 -16.19
C ALA A 79 -15.19 9.77 -17.19
N ALA A 80 -14.10 9.05 -16.95
CA ALA A 80 -13.64 7.99 -17.83
C ALA A 80 -14.49 6.72 -17.73
N GLU A 81 -14.43 5.87 -18.75
CA GLU A 81 -15.23 4.63 -18.84
C GLU A 81 -14.84 3.54 -17.82
N ASN A 82 -13.66 3.64 -17.23
CA ASN A 82 -13.23 2.65 -16.25
C ASN A 82 -14.07 2.74 -14.97
N GLU A 83 -14.56 1.61 -14.51
CA GLU A 83 -15.43 1.50 -13.33
C GLU A 83 -14.68 1.00 -12.10
N LEU A 84 -13.54 0.33 -12.28
CA LEU A 84 -12.81 -0.33 -11.22
C LEU A 84 -11.54 0.44 -10.84
N TYR A 85 -11.50 0.92 -9.60
CA TYR A 85 -10.27 1.40 -8.97
C TYR A 85 -9.61 0.27 -8.18
N VAL A 86 -8.30 0.16 -8.32
CA VAL A 86 -7.47 -0.77 -7.54
C VAL A 86 -6.26 -0.04 -7.01
N TYR A 87 -6.03 -0.12 -5.72
CA TYR A 87 -4.85 0.47 -5.09
C TYR A 87 -3.59 -0.26 -5.57
N LYS A 88 -2.68 0.48 -6.21
CA LYS A 88 -1.57 -0.10 -7.00
C LYS A 88 -0.57 -0.89 -6.16
N ASP A 89 -0.31 -0.46 -4.92
CA ASP A 89 0.74 -1.05 -4.08
C ASP A 89 0.37 -2.43 -3.50
N ILE A 90 -0.93 -2.77 -3.49
CA ILE A 90 -1.39 -4.00 -2.88
C ILE A 90 -1.40 -5.20 -3.83
N LEU A 91 -1.41 -4.97 -5.14
CA LEU A 91 -1.62 -6.02 -6.15
C LEU A 91 -0.70 -7.24 -5.98
N VAL A 92 0.55 -7.02 -5.61
CA VAL A 92 1.52 -8.10 -5.45
C VAL A 92 1.21 -8.96 -4.22
N LEU A 93 0.84 -8.32 -3.10
CA LEU A 93 0.51 -9.03 -1.86
C LEU A 93 -0.89 -9.68 -1.92
N ALA A 94 -1.79 -9.13 -2.73
CA ALA A 94 -3.13 -9.65 -2.95
C ALA A 94 -3.17 -10.91 -3.81
N ASN A 95 -2.17 -11.11 -4.65
CA ASN A 95 -2.23 -12.15 -5.67
C ASN A 95 -2.53 -13.57 -5.13
N PRO A 96 -2.01 -14.01 -3.98
CA PRO A 96 -2.38 -15.31 -3.40
C PRO A 96 -3.88 -15.41 -3.04
N GLU A 97 -4.48 -14.32 -2.57
CA GLU A 97 -5.90 -14.27 -2.22
C GLU A 97 -6.77 -14.23 -3.48
N ILE A 98 -6.40 -13.44 -4.49
CA ILE A 98 -7.06 -13.38 -5.80
C ILE A 98 -7.01 -14.76 -6.49
N ALA A 99 -5.88 -15.46 -6.38
CA ALA A 99 -5.70 -16.82 -6.90
C ALA A 99 -6.39 -17.91 -6.05
N GLN A 100 -7.11 -17.52 -4.99
CA GLN A 100 -7.82 -18.42 -4.08
C GLN A 100 -6.92 -19.52 -3.49
N LEU A 101 -5.67 -19.18 -3.17
CA LEU A 101 -4.76 -20.10 -2.52
C LEU A 101 -5.21 -20.38 -1.08
N PRO A 102 -4.84 -21.55 -0.50
CA PRO A 102 -5.18 -21.89 0.87
C PRO A 102 -4.74 -20.80 1.87
N ASN A 103 -5.52 -20.55 2.91
CA ASN A 103 -5.31 -19.48 3.89
C ASN A 103 -3.91 -19.51 4.55
N TRP A 104 -3.31 -20.68 4.72
CA TRP A 104 -1.95 -20.77 5.27
C TRP A 104 -0.89 -20.21 4.30
N VAL A 105 -1.09 -20.32 2.97
CA VAL A 105 -0.22 -19.70 1.96
C VAL A 105 -0.35 -18.17 2.01
N ILE A 106 -1.58 -17.67 2.09
CA ILE A 106 -1.87 -16.23 2.21
C ILE A 106 -1.18 -15.68 3.46
N GLY A 107 -1.34 -16.38 4.60
CA GLY A 107 -0.68 -16.02 5.85
C GLY A 107 0.84 -16.03 5.77
N LEU A 108 1.43 -17.02 5.10
CA LEU A 108 2.89 -17.12 4.90
C LEU A 108 3.43 -15.95 4.04
N VAL A 109 2.73 -15.61 2.96
CA VAL A 109 3.11 -14.48 2.08
C VAL A 109 3.00 -13.15 2.83
N ALA A 110 1.93 -12.94 3.61
CA ALA A 110 1.76 -11.75 4.42
C ALA A 110 2.86 -11.62 5.50
N ALA A 111 3.16 -12.72 6.21
CA ALA A 111 4.24 -12.77 7.19
C ALA A 111 5.61 -12.53 6.56
N GLY A 112 5.88 -13.10 5.39
CA GLY A 112 7.11 -12.89 4.64
C GLY A 112 7.27 -11.44 4.18
N GLY A 113 6.21 -10.83 3.68
CA GLY A 113 6.19 -9.40 3.31
C GLY A 113 6.48 -8.49 4.50
N LEU A 114 5.83 -8.75 5.64
CA LEU A 114 6.06 -8.00 6.87
C LEU A 114 7.50 -8.18 7.39
N ALA A 115 8.03 -9.40 7.39
CA ALA A 115 9.40 -9.68 7.81
C ALA A 115 10.43 -8.96 6.93
N ALA A 116 10.23 -8.95 5.60
CA ALA A 116 11.07 -8.23 4.66
C ALA A 116 11.05 -6.71 4.92
N ALA A 117 9.87 -6.14 5.13
CA ALA A 117 9.72 -4.71 5.45
C ALA A 117 10.44 -4.34 6.76
N LEU A 118 10.24 -5.12 7.82
CA LEU A 118 10.88 -4.89 9.12
C LEU A 118 12.40 -5.04 9.06
N SER A 119 12.90 -6.02 8.30
CA SER A 119 14.35 -6.21 8.10
C SER A 119 14.98 -5.00 7.40
N THR A 120 14.35 -4.50 6.35
CA THR A 120 14.81 -3.30 5.63
C THR A 120 14.76 -2.06 6.53
N ALA A 121 13.67 -1.86 7.26
CA ALA A 121 13.53 -0.75 8.19
C ALA A 121 14.59 -0.76 9.29
N ALA A 122 14.89 -1.93 9.86
CA ALA A 122 15.93 -2.08 10.88
C ALA A 122 17.32 -1.71 10.33
N GLY A 123 17.65 -2.14 9.12
CA GLY A 123 18.90 -1.78 8.45
C GLY A 123 19.03 -0.27 8.22
N LEU A 124 17.98 0.37 7.70
CA LEU A 124 17.95 1.82 7.47
C LEU A 124 18.05 2.63 8.77
N LEU A 125 17.37 2.22 9.82
CA LEU A 125 17.45 2.87 11.14
C LEU A 125 18.86 2.76 11.72
N LEU A 126 19.54 1.64 11.53
CA LEU A 126 20.94 1.47 11.95
C LEU A 126 21.86 2.44 11.21
N VAL A 127 21.71 2.56 9.90
CA VAL A 127 22.50 3.51 9.08
C VAL A 127 22.25 4.95 9.52
N ILE A 128 21.00 5.37 9.67
CA ILE A 128 20.65 6.72 10.14
C ILE A 128 21.29 6.98 11.52
N SER A 129 21.15 6.04 12.43
CA SER A 129 21.68 6.14 13.79
C SER A 129 23.20 6.32 13.80
N THR A 130 23.92 5.52 13.04
CA THR A 130 25.39 5.59 12.97
C THR A 130 25.86 6.85 12.24
N SER A 131 25.20 7.27 11.18
CA SER A 131 25.53 8.50 10.47
C SER A 131 25.38 9.73 11.36
N VAL A 132 24.31 9.81 12.14
CA VAL A 132 24.07 10.95 13.04
C VAL A 132 25.01 10.90 14.26
N SER A 133 25.10 9.76 14.95
CA SER A 133 25.86 9.69 16.22
C SER A 133 27.36 9.71 15.99
N HIS A 134 27.83 8.92 15.05
CA HIS A 134 29.28 8.78 14.78
C HIS A 134 29.80 9.83 13.80
N ASP A 135 29.22 9.93 12.59
CA ASP A 135 29.78 10.76 11.56
C ASP A 135 29.52 12.26 11.79
N LEU A 136 28.31 12.63 12.20
CA LEU A 136 27.97 14.02 12.45
C LEU A 136 28.43 14.46 13.85
N VAL A 137 28.01 13.78 14.90
CA VAL A 137 28.26 14.27 16.26
C VAL A 137 29.68 13.97 16.72
N LYS A 138 30.15 12.73 16.66
CA LYS A 138 31.48 12.37 17.18
C LYS A 138 32.61 12.94 16.32
N LYS A 139 32.51 12.86 14.98
CA LYS A 139 33.61 13.34 14.11
C LYS A 139 33.62 14.85 13.91
N GLN A 140 32.44 15.51 13.86
CA GLN A 140 32.36 16.93 13.48
C GLN A 140 32.04 17.85 14.64
N LEU A 141 31.06 17.50 15.50
CA LEU A 141 30.55 18.42 16.53
C LEU A 141 31.22 18.24 17.89
N LYS A 142 31.45 17.03 18.36
CA LYS A 142 32.02 16.71 19.67
C LYS A 142 32.96 15.50 19.60
N PRO A 143 34.23 15.70 19.17
CA PRO A 143 35.20 14.58 19.04
C PRO A 143 35.48 13.83 20.36
N ASN A 144 35.33 14.50 21.51
CA ASN A 144 35.57 13.94 22.83
C ASN A 144 34.31 13.45 23.55
N ILE A 145 33.24 13.15 22.80
CA ILE A 145 32.01 12.59 23.38
C ILE A 145 32.29 11.20 23.96
N SER A 146 31.74 10.93 25.15
CA SER A 146 31.84 9.58 25.75
C SER A 146 31.01 8.55 24.96
N ASP A 147 31.40 7.28 25.04
CA ASP A 147 30.65 6.18 24.36
C ASP A 147 29.18 6.12 24.79
N LYS A 148 28.92 6.43 26.10
CA LYS A 148 27.53 6.54 26.58
C LYS A 148 26.77 7.69 25.94
N GLY A 149 27.41 8.82 25.69
CA GLY A 149 26.81 9.96 25.03
C GLY A 149 26.54 9.67 23.53
N GLU A 150 27.49 9.04 22.86
CA GLU A 150 27.32 8.60 21.47
C GLU A 150 26.13 7.63 21.33
N LEU A 151 26.04 6.63 22.22
CA LEU A 151 24.94 5.69 22.24
C LEU A 151 23.58 6.36 22.52
N MET A 152 23.55 7.38 23.40
CA MET A 152 22.32 8.11 23.67
C MET A 152 21.84 8.89 22.44
N ILE A 153 22.75 9.55 21.72
CA ILE A 153 22.44 10.26 20.48
C ILE A 153 21.93 9.27 19.42
N ALA A 154 22.56 8.11 19.28
CA ALA A 154 22.13 7.05 18.39
C ALA A 154 20.67 6.65 18.65
N ARG A 155 20.30 6.42 19.90
CA ARG A 155 18.93 6.06 20.32
C ARG A 155 17.92 7.19 20.03
N ILE A 156 18.29 8.44 20.30
CA ILE A 156 17.43 9.59 20.02
C ILE A 156 17.21 9.72 18.51
N SER A 157 18.26 9.53 17.71
CA SER A 157 18.16 9.57 16.25
C SER A 157 17.21 8.51 15.68
N ILE A 158 17.27 7.29 16.21
CA ILE A 158 16.33 6.22 15.86
C ILE A 158 14.90 6.62 16.23
N LEU A 159 14.69 7.13 17.44
CA LEU A 159 13.35 7.54 17.89
C LEU A 159 12.75 8.62 16.99
N VAL A 160 13.54 9.65 16.66
CA VAL A 160 13.10 10.71 15.74
C VAL A 160 12.80 10.15 14.36
N ALA A 161 13.66 9.28 13.81
CA ALA A 161 13.45 8.66 12.52
C ALA A 161 12.15 7.81 12.49
N ILE A 162 11.84 7.07 13.55
CA ILE A 162 10.60 6.28 13.66
C ILE A 162 9.37 7.20 13.69
N ILE A 163 9.42 8.30 14.44
CA ILE A 163 8.30 9.25 14.49
C ILE A 163 8.04 9.87 13.11
N VAL A 164 9.10 10.32 12.43
CA VAL A 164 9.00 10.88 11.08
C VAL A 164 8.47 9.85 10.09
N ALA A 165 9.03 8.64 10.10
CA ALA A 165 8.56 7.56 9.22
C ALA A 165 7.11 7.18 9.51
N GLY A 166 6.71 7.12 10.79
CA GLY A 166 5.33 6.86 11.20
C GLY A 166 4.37 7.94 10.71
N PHE A 167 4.75 9.21 10.77
CA PHE A 167 3.96 10.30 10.23
C PHE A 167 3.71 10.13 8.71
N PHE A 168 4.76 9.85 7.93
CA PHE A 168 4.62 9.57 6.50
C PHE A 168 3.88 8.27 6.20
N GLY A 169 3.90 7.30 7.11
CA GLY A 169 3.09 6.09 7.00
C GLY A 169 1.59 6.34 7.15
N ILE A 170 1.21 7.28 8.03
CA ILE A 170 -0.19 7.69 8.25
C ILE A 170 -0.66 8.63 7.13
N TYR A 171 0.20 9.58 6.71
CA TYR A 171 -0.08 10.59 5.70
C TYR A 171 0.85 10.42 4.48
N PRO A 172 0.67 9.37 3.67
CA PRO A 172 1.57 9.12 2.56
C PRO A 172 1.45 10.21 1.49
N PRO A 173 2.58 10.82 1.05
CA PRO A 173 2.58 11.87 0.03
C PRO A 173 2.22 11.38 -1.38
N GLY A 174 2.14 10.06 -1.58
CA GLY A 174 1.81 9.43 -2.85
C GLY A 174 1.89 7.90 -2.75
N PHE A 175 1.82 7.21 -3.88
CA PHE A 175 2.07 5.77 -3.91
C PHE A 175 3.58 5.48 -3.78
N VAL A 176 3.93 4.34 -3.18
CA VAL A 176 5.30 4.03 -2.76
C VAL A 176 6.32 4.15 -3.89
N ALA A 177 6.01 3.66 -5.09
CA ALA A 177 6.94 3.72 -6.22
C ALA A 177 7.25 5.17 -6.69
N ALA A 178 6.30 6.12 -6.54
CA ALA A 178 6.57 7.52 -6.86
C ALA A 178 7.49 8.17 -5.82
N VAL A 179 7.31 7.84 -4.54
CA VAL A 179 8.18 8.35 -3.47
C VAL A 179 9.60 7.83 -3.63
N VAL A 180 9.76 6.54 -3.95
CA VAL A 180 11.08 5.92 -4.19
C VAL A 180 11.76 6.48 -5.45
N ALA A 181 10.99 6.86 -6.48
CA ALA A 181 11.55 7.45 -7.70
C ALA A 181 12.08 8.89 -7.51
N LEU A 182 11.67 9.57 -6.44
CA LEU A 182 12.11 10.92 -6.08
C LEU A 182 13.31 10.94 -5.11
N ALA A 183 13.61 9.82 -4.48
CA ALA A 183 14.71 9.65 -3.52
C ALA A 183 16.01 9.24 -4.20
#